data_a6773bdebe701bd59f1bccc1f9fe7da4
#
_entry.id   a6773bdebe701bd59f1bccc1f9fe7da4
#
_cell.length_a   1.000
_cell.length_b   1.000
_cell.length_c   1.000
_cell.angle_alpha   90.00
_cell.angle_beta   90.00
_cell.angle_gamma   90.00
#
_symmetry.space_group_name_H-M   'P 1'
#
loop_
_entity.id
_entity.type
_entity.pdbx_description
1 polymer ?
#
loop_
_entity_poly.entity_id
_entity_poly.type
_entity_poly.pdbx_seq_one_letter_code
_entity_poly.pdbx_strand_id
1 'polypeptide(L)'
;MAENIGKVIQIIGPVLDIKFESGKLPDILNAIEIEHDGTKLICEVASQIGDDVVRCIAMSSTDGMARGIEARDTGTGITVPVGERTLGRIFNLLGEPIDNEPIEDGGERWCIHRDPPPYSEQESTTEILETGIKVVDLIAPYAKGGKIGLFGGAGVGKTVLIMELINNVAKQHGGISVFTGVGERTREGNDLYNEMKESGVLSKTALVYGQMNEPPGARMRVGLSGLTMAEYFRDKEGQDVLLFIDNIYRFTQAGSEVSALLGRMPSAVGYQPTLATEMGALQERITSTKHGSITSVQAVYVPADDLTDPAPATTFAHLDATTVLSRGIASLGIYPAVDPLDSTSRILTPDVVGIEHYEVARDVQSILQRYKELQDIIAIMGMEELSEEDKLVVGRARKIQRFLSQPFTVAEQFTGMEGRYVPIKETIRGFREILDGKHDALPESAFLFVGTIDEAVEKAKKLGA
;
A
#
# COMPACT_ATOMS: atom_id res chain seq x y z
N MET A 1 27.38 -28.71 -10.37
CA MET A 1 27.64 -28.02 -11.67
C MET A 1 28.89 -27.21 -11.47
N ALA A 2 29.75 -27.05 -12.51
CA ALA A 2 30.91 -26.17 -12.38
C ALA A 2 30.45 -24.74 -12.12
N GLU A 3 31.07 -24.06 -11.17
CA GLU A 3 30.77 -22.67 -10.87
C GLU A 3 31.03 -21.79 -12.10
N ASN A 4 30.05 -20.94 -12.46
CA ASN A 4 30.18 -19.97 -13.54
C ASN A 4 30.75 -18.67 -12.96
N ILE A 5 32.02 -18.41 -13.14
CA ILE A 5 32.74 -17.28 -12.55
C ILE A 5 33.15 -16.30 -13.65
N GLY A 6 32.72 -15.05 -13.49
CA GLY A 6 33.12 -13.92 -14.31
C GLY A 6 34.05 -12.96 -13.56
N LYS A 7 34.43 -11.87 -14.20
CA LYS A 7 35.23 -10.80 -13.61
C LYS A 7 34.64 -9.44 -13.86
N VAL A 8 34.59 -8.61 -12.83
CA VAL A 8 34.18 -7.22 -12.93
C VAL A 8 35.14 -6.46 -13.82
N ILE A 9 34.66 -5.86 -14.90
CA ILE A 9 35.46 -5.08 -15.84
C ILE A 9 35.23 -3.58 -15.75
N GLN A 10 34.01 -3.18 -15.32
CA GLN A 10 33.63 -1.77 -15.17
C GLN A 10 32.65 -1.58 -14.02
N ILE A 11 32.73 -0.44 -13.33
CA ILE A 11 31.82 -0.03 -12.27
C ILE A 11 31.44 1.43 -12.53
N ILE A 12 30.13 1.69 -12.63
CA ILE A 12 29.57 3.02 -12.86
C ILE A 12 28.45 3.25 -11.83
N GLY A 13 28.80 3.75 -10.65
CA GLY A 13 27.85 3.88 -9.54
C GLY A 13 27.23 2.52 -9.20
N PRO A 14 25.89 2.39 -9.23
CA PRO A 14 25.21 1.13 -8.90
C PRO A 14 25.20 0.09 -10.04
N VAL A 15 25.87 0.37 -11.17
CA VAL A 15 25.90 -0.52 -12.33
C VAL A 15 27.29 -1.11 -12.52
N LEU A 16 27.35 -2.42 -12.72
CA LEU A 16 28.61 -3.16 -12.96
C LEU A 16 28.51 -3.91 -14.28
N ASP A 17 29.62 -3.87 -15.04
CA ASP A 17 29.80 -4.74 -16.20
C ASP A 17 30.72 -5.90 -15.83
N ILE A 18 30.27 -7.12 -16.08
CA ILE A 18 30.95 -8.36 -15.68
C ILE A 18 31.15 -9.22 -16.91
N LYS A 19 32.40 -9.63 -17.15
CA LYS A 19 32.74 -10.49 -18.27
C LYS A 19 32.83 -11.95 -17.82
N PHE A 20 32.13 -12.81 -18.56
CA PHE A 20 32.15 -14.26 -18.36
C PHE A 20 32.92 -14.97 -19.46
N GLU A 21 33.10 -16.26 -19.33
CA GLU A 21 33.65 -17.11 -20.38
C GLU A 21 32.67 -17.22 -21.56
N SER A 22 33.22 -17.28 -22.77
CA SER A 22 32.39 -17.35 -23.98
C SER A 22 31.44 -18.55 -23.95
N GLY A 23 30.16 -18.29 -24.23
CA GLY A 23 29.11 -19.31 -24.18
C GLY A 23 28.60 -19.68 -22.79
N LYS A 24 29.04 -18.96 -21.73
CA LYS A 24 28.56 -19.15 -20.34
C LYS A 24 27.97 -17.88 -19.74
N LEU A 25 27.32 -17.05 -20.52
CA LEU A 25 26.65 -15.87 -20.02
C LEU A 25 25.52 -16.24 -19.04
N PRO A 26 25.43 -15.56 -17.88
CA PRO A 26 24.27 -15.66 -17.01
C PRO A 26 22.98 -15.23 -17.72
N ASP A 27 21.88 -15.84 -17.33
CA ASP A 27 20.57 -15.42 -17.79
C ASP A 27 20.19 -14.04 -17.21
N ILE A 28 19.34 -13.31 -17.93
CA ILE A 28 18.79 -12.04 -17.42
C ILE A 28 17.99 -12.32 -16.14
N LEU A 29 18.12 -11.43 -15.17
CA LEU A 29 17.57 -11.51 -13.79
C LEU A 29 18.30 -12.48 -12.86
N ASN A 30 19.34 -13.20 -13.31
CA ASN A 30 20.16 -13.97 -12.39
C ASN A 30 20.85 -13.08 -11.36
N ALA A 31 20.97 -13.60 -10.14
CA ALA A 31 21.75 -12.99 -9.07
C ALA A 31 23.23 -13.35 -9.24
N ILE A 32 24.07 -12.34 -9.23
CA ILE A 32 25.53 -12.49 -9.27
C ILE A 32 26.09 -12.10 -7.91
N GLU A 33 26.88 -12.98 -7.33
CA GLU A 33 27.51 -12.82 -6.03
C GLU A 33 28.96 -12.38 -6.18
N ILE A 34 29.35 -11.32 -5.50
CA ILE A 34 30.69 -10.76 -5.50
C ILE A 34 31.17 -10.67 -4.05
N GLU A 35 32.30 -11.30 -3.72
CA GLU A 35 32.90 -11.19 -2.40
C GLU A 35 34.23 -10.44 -2.51
N HIS A 36 34.38 -9.39 -1.72
CA HIS A 36 35.62 -8.60 -1.68
C HIS A 36 35.84 -8.03 -0.28
N ASP A 37 37.01 -8.27 0.29
CA ASP A 37 37.43 -7.78 1.62
C ASP A 37 36.38 -8.01 2.73
N GLY A 38 35.73 -9.18 2.71
CA GLY A 38 34.72 -9.57 3.68
C GLY A 38 33.32 -8.90 3.43
N THR A 39 33.18 -8.15 2.35
CA THR A 39 31.90 -7.57 1.93
C THR A 39 31.30 -8.44 0.84
N LYS A 40 30.03 -8.82 1.02
CA LYS A 40 29.26 -9.56 0.03
C LYS A 40 28.33 -8.58 -0.68
N LEU A 41 28.43 -8.51 -2.01
CA LEU A 41 27.56 -7.73 -2.87
C LEU A 41 26.77 -8.67 -3.77
N ILE A 42 25.46 -8.48 -3.81
CA ILE A 42 24.57 -9.13 -4.78
C ILE A 42 24.23 -8.13 -5.87
N CYS A 43 24.39 -8.56 -7.12
CA CYS A 43 23.96 -7.82 -8.30
C CYS A 43 22.93 -8.64 -9.07
N GLU A 44 22.09 -7.98 -9.84
CA GLU A 44 21.14 -8.62 -10.73
C GLU A 44 21.49 -8.32 -12.18
N VAL A 45 21.50 -9.33 -13.04
CA VAL A 45 21.74 -9.17 -14.47
C VAL A 45 20.58 -8.41 -15.12
N ALA A 46 20.85 -7.21 -15.62
CA ALA A 46 19.86 -6.37 -16.29
C ALA A 46 19.85 -6.54 -17.82
N SER A 47 21.02 -6.78 -18.41
CA SER A 47 21.15 -6.97 -19.85
C SER A 47 22.46 -7.66 -20.24
N GLN A 48 22.47 -8.28 -21.41
CA GLN A 48 23.67 -8.78 -22.09
C GLN A 48 24.09 -7.73 -23.13
N ILE A 49 25.31 -7.22 -23.06
CA ILE A 49 25.75 -6.06 -23.86
C ILE A 49 26.76 -6.43 -24.97
N GLY A 50 26.96 -7.72 -25.21
CA GLY A 50 27.92 -8.24 -26.19
C GLY A 50 29.30 -8.56 -25.59
N ASP A 51 30.19 -9.14 -26.39
CA ASP A 51 31.56 -9.51 -26.01
C ASP A 51 31.67 -10.34 -24.72
N ASP A 52 30.71 -11.21 -24.48
CA ASP A 52 30.59 -12.04 -23.27
C ASP A 52 30.45 -11.22 -21.97
N VAL A 53 29.85 -10.02 -22.05
CA VAL A 53 29.64 -9.10 -20.92
C VAL A 53 28.17 -8.97 -20.59
N VAL A 54 27.87 -9.06 -19.29
CA VAL A 54 26.57 -8.73 -18.74
C VAL A 54 26.65 -7.42 -17.95
N ARG A 55 25.61 -6.62 -18.05
CA ARG A 55 25.41 -5.41 -17.26
C ARG A 55 24.48 -5.71 -16.11
N CYS A 56 24.94 -5.41 -14.89
CA CYS A 56 24.24 -5.76 -13.65
C CYS A 56 23.92 -4.51 -12.82
N ILE A 57 22.87 -4.60 -12.04
CA ILE A 57 22.49 -3.58 -11.05
C ILE A 57 22.82 -4.11 -9.66
N ALA A 58 23.56 -3.33 -8.88
CA ALA A 58 23.93 -3.67 -7.50
C ALA A 58 22.74 -3.49 -6.55
N MET A 59 22.58 -4.43 -5.63
CA MET A 59 21.55 -4.41 -4.59
C MET A 59 22.01 -3.73 -3.30
N SER A 60 23.29 -3.47 -3.15
CA SER A 60 23.89 -2.69 -2.05
C SER A 60 24.99 -1.78 -2.58
N SER A 61 25.69 -1.03 -1.70
CA SER A 61 26.76 -0.11 -2.11
C SER A 61 27.88 -0.83 -2.89
N THR A 62 28.35 -0.18 -3.94
CA THR A 62 29.52 -0.60 -4.72
C THR A 62 30.83 0.02 -4.22
N ASP A 63 30.79 0.75 -3.11
CA ASP A 63 31.96 1.38 -2.53
C ASP A 63 33.02 0.34 -2.15
N GLY A 64 34.25 0.60 -2.52
CA GLY A 64 35.38 -0.33 -2.29
C GLY A 64 35.52 -1.45 -3.33
N MET A 65 34.56 -1.63 -4.24
CA MET A 65 34.69 -2.62 -5.31
C MET A 65 35.69 -2.17 -6.37
N ALA A 66 36.43 -3.12 -6.93
CA ALA A 66 37.46 -2.86 -7.94
C ALA A 66 37.27 -3.73 -9.18
N ARG A 67 37.89 -3.32 -10.28
CA ARG A 67 37.95 -4.15 -11.48
C ARG A 67 38.85 -5.38 -11.24
N GLY A 68 38.46 -6.49 -11.87
CA GLY A 68 39.19 -7.76 -11.76
C GLY A 68 38.70 -8.68 -10.64
N ILE A 69 37.81 -8.22 -9.76
CA ILE A 69 37.20 -9.04 -8.73
C ILE A 69 36.34 -10.14 -9.38
N GLU A 70 36.37 -11.32 -8.80
CA GLU A 70 35.57 -12.46 -9.24
C GLU A 70 34.08 -12.24 -8.90
N ALA A 71 33.22 -12.65 -9.83
CA ALA A 71 31.79 -12.55 -9.72
C ALA A 71 31.17 -13.90 -10.07
N ARG A 72 30.45 -14.49 -9.15
CA ARG A 72 29.85 -15.82 -9.28
C ARG A 72 28.39 -15.74 -9.68
N ASP A 73 28.03 -16.37 -10.79
CA ASP A 73 26.62 -16.59 -11.16
C ASP A 73 26.01 -17.64 -10.24
N THR A 74 24.92 -17.29 -9.58
CA THR A 74 24.19 -18.22 -8.71
C THR A 74 23.32 -19.21 -9.48
N GLY A 75 23.11 -18.97 -10.79
CA GLY A 75 22.24 -19.77 -11.66
C GLY A 75 20.74 -19.58 -11.41
N THR A 76 20.38 -18.61 -10.57
CA THR A 76 18.97 -18.29 -10.24
C THR A 76 18.84 -16.80 -9.93
N GLY A 77 17.61 -16.29 -10.00
CA GLY A 77 17.32 -14.93 -9.55
C GLY A 77 17.42 -14.77 -8.03
N ILE A 78 17.25 -13.53 -7.56
CA ILE A 78 17.20 -13.22 -6.12
C ILE A 78 16.04 -14.00 -5.49
N THR A 79 16.29 -14.65 -4.37
CA THR A 79 15.29 -15.41 -3.62
C THR A 79 15.07 -14.83 -2.24
N VAL A 80 13.85 -15.01 -1.70
CA VAL A 80 13.48 -14.60 -0.33
C VAL A 80 12.87 -15.77 0.44
N PRO A 81 13.01 -15.79 1.78
CA PRO A 81 12.32 -16.76 2.61
C PRO A 81 10.80 -16.54 2.52
N VAL A 82 10.05 -17.62 2.63
CA VAL A 82 8.58 -17.59 2.58
C VAL A 82 7.97 -18.42 3.71
N GLY A 83 6.68 -18.24 3.95
CA GLY A 83 5.92 -19.00 4.93
C GLY A 83 5.89 -18.36 6.33
N GLU A 84 5.32 -19.09 7.28
CA GLU A 84 5.05 -18.61 8.65
C GLU A 84 6.28 -18.03 9.38
N ARG A 85 7.47 -18.54 9.06
CA ARG A 85 8.74 -18.04 9.63
C ARG A 85 9.05 -16.58 9.27
N THR A 86 8.32 -15.97 8.34
CA THR A 86 8.46 -14.55 7.99
C THR A 86 7.59 -13.64 8.85
N LEU A 87 6.57 -14.20 9.52
CA LEU A 87 5.63 -13.43 10.32
C LEU A 87 6.30 -12.89 11.60
N GLY A 88 5.99 -11.67 11.93
CA GLY A 88 6.56 -10.98 13.08
C GLY A 88 7.99 -10.46 12.86
N ARG A 89 8.53 -10.60 11.66
CA ARG A 89 9.94 -10.37 11.33
C ARG A 89 10.11 -9.23 10.33
N ILE A 90 11.32 -8.67 10.30
CA ILE A 90 11.72 -7.64 9.34
C ILE A 90 12.87 -8.16 8.47
N PHE A 91 12.74 -8.00 7.16
CA PHE A 91 13.72 -8.42 6.18
C PHE A 91 14.17 -7.27 5.29
N ASN A 92 15.39 -7.39 4.73
CA ASN A 92 15.81 -6.60 3.57
C ASN A 92 15.30 -7.24 2.27
N LEU A 93 15.62 -6.64 1.13
CA LEU A 93 15.20 -7.16 -0.19
C LEU A 93 15.72 -8.56 -0.51
N LEU A 94 16.87 -8.97 0.08
CA LEU A 94 17.46 -10.31 -0.11
C LEU A 94 16.85 -11.37 0.83
N GLY A 95 15.88 -10.95 1.65
CA GLY A 95 15.27 -11.80 2.67
C GLY A 95 16.22 -12.12 3.83
N GLU A 96 17.18 -11.26 4.09
CA GLU A 96 18.02 -11.32 5.28
C GLU A 96 17.32 -10.58 6.42
N PRO A 97 17.23 -11.16 7.61
CA PRO A 97 16.60 -10.51 8.75
C PRO A 97 17.42 -9.30 9.22
N ILE A 98 16.74 -8.19 9.48
CA ILE A 98 17.34 -6.95 9.98
C ILE A 98 16.89 -6.60 11.38
N ASP A 99 16.17 -7.48 12.04
CA ASP A 99 15.73 -7.40 13.44
C ASP A 99 16.73 -7.99 14.44
N ASN A 100 17.94 -8.37 13.98
CA ASN A 100 19.01 -9.02 14.75
C ASN A 100 18.66 -10.41 15.30
N GLU A 101 17.59 -11.01 14.85
CA GLU A 101 17.25 -12.39 15.18
C GLU A 101 17.51 -13.31 13.99
N PRO A 102 18.18 -14.48 14.18
CA PRO A 102 18.43 -15.41 13.08
C PRO A 102 17.11 -15.98 12.55
N ILE A 103 17.08 -16.28 11.26
CA ILE A 103 16.02 -17.07 10.67
C ILE A 103 16.45 -18.56 10.66
N GLU A 104 15.50 -19.46 10.84
CA GLU A 104 15.77 -20.89 10.75
C GLU A 104 16.30 -21.28 9.37
N ASP A 105 17.43 -22.00 9.36
CA ASP A 105 18.04 -22.50 8.13
C ASP A 105 17.18 -23.61 7.51
N GLY A 106 17.25 -23.74 6.17
CA GLY A 106 16.66 -24.86 5.42
C GLY A 106 15.18 -24.73 5.06
N GLY A 107 14.54 -23.60 5.34
CA GLY A 107 13.18 -23.34 4.90
C GLY A 107 13.05 -22.98 3.41
N GLU A 108 11.83 -23.05 2.89
CA GLU A 108 11.52 -22.73 1.49
C GLU A 108 11.87 -21.28 1.15
N ARG A 109 12.44 -21.06 -0.03
CA ARG A 109 12.73 -19.75 -0.60
C ARG A 109 12.19 -19.67 -2.01
N TRP A 110 11.59 -18.53 -2.35
CA TRP A 110 11.04 -18.28 -3.67
C TRP A 110 11.78 -17.15 -4.39
N CYS A 111 11.94 -17.30 -5.71
CA CYS A 111 12.48 -16.24 -6.56
C CYS A 111 11.52 -15.06 -6.58
N ILE A 112 12.07 -13.84 -6.51
CA ILE A 112 11.26 -12.60 -6.54
C ILE A 112 10.70 -12.30 -7.93
N HIS A 113 11.29 -12.84 -8.99
CA HIS A 113 10.82 -12.74 -10.36
C HIS A 113 9.92 -13.93 -10.66
N ARG A 114 8.62 -13.67 -10.65
CA ARG A 114 7.59 -14.66 -10.90
C ARG A 114 6.60 -14.12 -11.91
N ASP A 115 6.04 -15.00 -12.72
CA ASP A 115 4.94 -14.65 -13.61
C ASP A 115 3.65 -14.40 -12.82
N PRO A 116 2.76 -13.55 -13.31
CA PRO A 116 1.42 -13.41 -12.75
C PRO A 116 0.66 -14.74 -12.83
N PRO A 117 -0.34 -14.98 -11.97
CA PRO A 117 -1.17 -16.16 -12.04
C PRO A 117 -1.77 -16.32 -13.45
N PRO A 118 -1.78 -17.54 -14.00
CA PRO A 118 -2.36 -17.78 -15.33
C PRO A 118 -3.84 -17.44 -15.31
N TYR A 119 -4.36 -17.00 -16.44
CA TYR A 119 -5.75 -16.56 -16.57
C TYR A 119 -6.78 -17.59 -16.08
N SER A 120 -6.45 -18.89 -16.24
CA SER A 120 -7.29 -19.99 -15.76
C SER A 120 -7.40 -20.11 -14.23
N GLU A 121 -6.47 -19.54 -13.50
CA GLU A 121 -6.44 -19.57 -12.03
C GLU A 121 -6.99 -18.30 -11.39
N GLN A 122 -7.16 -17.23 -12.16
CA GLN A 122 -7.69 -16.00 -11.64
C GLN A 122 -9.18 -16.13 -11.32
N GLU A 123 -9.58 -15.55 -10.18
CA GLU A 123 -10.99 -15.45 -9.78
C GLU A 123 -11.61 -14.21 -10.41
N SER A 124 -12.78 -14.39 -11.04
CA SER A 124 -13.50 -13.31 -11.70
C SER A 124 -14.60 -12.69 -10.84
N THR A 125 -14.91 -13.29 -9.70
CA THR A 125 -15.96 -12.80 -8.80
C THR A 125 -15.45 -11.61 -8.00
N THR A 126 -16.16 -10.49 -8.08
CA THR A 126 -15.81 -9.30 -7.30
C THR A 126 -16.51 -9.37 -5.94
N GLU A 127 -15.74 -9.58 -4.88
CA GLU A 127 -16.20 -9.53 -3.50
C GLU A 127 -15.69 -8.27 -2.81
N ILE A 128 -16.49 -7.74 -1.88
CA ILE A 128 -16.07 -6.61 -1.03
C ILE A 128 -15.18 -7.14 0.08
N LEU A 129 -14.02 -6.53 0.28
CA LEU A 129 -13.22 -6.68 1.49
C LEU A 129 -13.78 -5.73 2.55
N GLU A 130 -14.58 -6.26 3.47
CA GLU A 130 -15.13 -5.47 4.58
C GLU A 130 -14.00 -5.05 5.53
N THR A 131 -13.76 -3.74 5.63
CA THR A 131 -12.68 -3.20 6.46
C THR A 131 -13.11 -2.87 7.88
N GLY A 132 -14.41 -2.73 8.12
CA GLY A 132 -14.96 -2.28 9.38
C GLY A 132 -14.75 -0.78 9.66
N ILE A 133 -14.30 -0.03 8.65
CA ILE A 133 -14.10 1.41 8.71
C ILE A 133 -15.19 2.08 7.88
N LYS A 134 -16.12 2.76 8.56
CA LYS A 134 -17.35 3.32 7.96
C LYS A 134 -17.12 4.09 6.67
N VAL A 135 -16.18 5.04 6.68
CA VAL A 135 -15.95 5.90 5.52
C VAL A 135 -15.39 5.14 4.33
N VAL A 136 -14.54 4.14 4.57
CA VAL A 136 -13.96 3.28 3.52
C VAL A 136 -15.06 2.39 2.95
N ASP A 137 -15.73 1.62 3.80
CA ASP A 137 -16.71 0.63 3.36
C ASP A 137 -17.93 1.26 2.68
N LEU A 138 -18.33 2.47 3.08
CA LEU A 138 -19.45 3.18 2.46
C LEU A 138 -19.09 3.83 1.13
N ILE A 139 -18.02 4.63 1.10
CA ILE A 139 -17.72 5.57 0.01
C ILE A 139 -16.75 4.99 -1.00
N ALA A 140 -15.71 4.31 -0.54
CA ALA A 140 -14.66 3.74 -1.37
C ALA A 140 -14.37 2.29 -0.99
N PRO A 141 -15.37 1.38 -1.11
CA PRO A 141 -15.21 -0.01 -0.70
C PRO A 141 -14.07 -0.69 -1.47
N TYR A 142 -13.31 -1.53 -0.77
CA TYR A 142 -12.20 -2.26 -1.34
C TYR A 142 -12.67 -3.57 -1.96
N ALA A 143 -12.20 -3.83 -3.17
CA ALA A 143 -12.39 -5.14 -3.78
C ALA A 143 -11.36 -6.13 -3.22
N LYS A 144 -11.79 -7.33 -2.86
CA LYS A 144 -10.89 -8.43 -2.55
C LYS A 144 -10.06 -8.78 -3.79
N GLY A 145 -8.75 -8.83 -3.63
CA GLY A 145 -7.82 -8.95 -4.77
C GLY A 145 -7.62 -7.66 -5.56
N GLY A 146 -8.19 -6.55 -5.12
CA GLY A 146 -8.08 -5.25 -5.75
C GLY A 146 -6.81 -4.47 -5.36
N LYS A 147 -6.58 -3.39 -6.08
CA LYS A 147 -5.45 -2.49 -5.91
C LYS A 147 -5.98 -1.12 -5.47
N ILE A 148 -5.62 -0.71 -4.26
CA ILE A 148 -6.09 0.53 -3.65
C ILE A 148 -4.95 1.53 -3.58
N GLY A 149 -5.16 2.72 -4.13
CA GLY A 149 -4.25 3.85 -3.95
C GLY A 149 -4.59 4.62 -2.69
N LEU A 150 -3.61 4.81 -1.81
CA LEU A 150 -3.73 5.62 -0.61
C LEU A 150 -2.97 6.93 -0.80
N PHE A 151 -3.72 8.03 -0.81
CA PHE A 151 -3.19 9.38 -1.02
C PHE A 151 -3.28 10.16 0.28
N GLY A 152 -2.28 10.95 0.56
CA GLY A 152 -2.29 11.84 1.71
C GLY A 152 -0.91 12.38 2.04
N GLY A 153 -0.87 13.63 2.47
CA GLY A 153 0.34 14.27 2.95
C GLY A 153 0.80 13.74 4.31
N ALA A 154 1.87 14.31 4.84
CA ALA A 154 2.34 13.97 6.18
C ALA A 154 1.33 14.43 7.26
N GLY A 155 1.18 13.62 8.32
CA GLY A 155 0.40 13.99 9.50
C GLY A 155 -1.12 13.85 9.38
N VAL A 156 -1.63 13.20 8.34
CA VAL A 156 -3.08 12.99 8.15
C VAL A 156 -3.58 11.63 8.67
N GLY A 157 -2.71 10.84 9.32
CA GLY A 157 -3.09 9.54 9.91
C GLY A 157 -2.95 8.34 8.96
N LYS A 158 -2.13 8.43 7.91
CA LYS A 158 -1.89 7.32 6.96
C LYS A 158 -1.45 6.04 7.67
N THR A 159 -0.43 6.11 8.50
CA THR A 159 0.12 4.97 9.26
C THR A 159 -0.92 4.34 10.18
N VAL A 160 -1.69 5.16 10.89
CA VAL A 160 -2.75 4.69 11.80
C VAL A 160 -3.85 3.97 11.04
N LEU A 161 -4.24 4.47 9.86
CA LEU A 161 -5.20 3.80 8.99
C LEU A 161 -4.67 2.45 8.50
N ILE A 162 -3.40 2.37 8.07
CA ILE A 162 -2.76 1.12 7.66
C ILE A 162 -2.77 0.10 8.80
N MET A 163 -2.38 0.51 10.01
CA MET A 163 -2.37 -0.39 11.17
C MET A 163 -3.78 -0.88 11.54
N GLU A 164 -4.79 -0.02 11.44
CA GLU A 164 -6.17 -0.44 11.69
C GLU A 164 -6.68 -1.44 10.65
N LEU A 165 -6.34 -1.24 9.38
CA LEU A 165 -6.63 -2.22 8.32
C LEU A 165 -5.98 -3.58 8.62
N ILE A 166 -4.70 -3.59 8.99
CA ILE A 166 -3.99 -4.82 9.39
C ILE A 166 -4.68 -5.49 10.58
N ASN A 167 -4.99 -4.72 11.62
CA ASN A 167 -5.67 -5.22 12.82
C ASN A 167 -7.03 -5.85 12.49
N ASN A 168 -7.83 -5.16 11.66
CA ASN A 168 -9.17 -5.62 11.32
C ASN A 168 -9.14 -6.86 10.42
N VAL A 169 -8.24 -6.91 9.44
CA VAL A 169 -8.06 -8.11 8.60
C VAL A 169 -7.58 -9.30 9.45
N ALA A 170 -6.61 -9.09 10.33
CA ALA A 170 -6.11 -10.16 11.20
C ALA A 170 -7.17 -10.70 12.17
N LYS A 171 -7.98 -9.84 12.78
CA LYS A 171 -8.97 -10.22 13.79
C LYS A 171 -10.27 -10.75 13.19
N GLN A 172 -10.77 -10.14 12.12
CA GLN A 172 -12.08 -10.47 11.57
C GLN A 172 -12.02 -11.51 10.45
N HIS A 173 -10.96 -11.49 9.65
CA HIS A 173 -10.81 -12.37 8.51
C HIS A 173 -9.73 -13.45 8.72
N GLY A 174 -9.00 -13.42 9.83
CA GLY A 174 -7.89 -14.35 10.11
C GLY A 174 -6.72 -14.22 9.12
N GLY A 175 -6.73 -13.17 8.30
CA GLY A 175 -5.79 -12.95 7.22
C GLY A 175 -4.40 -12.51 7.69
N ILE A 176 -3.47 -12.57 6.77
CA ILE A 176 -2.06 -12.22 6.94
C ILE A 176 -1.79 -10.91 6.20
N SER A 177 -0.87 -10.12 6.70
CA SER A 177 -0.44 -8.89 6.05
C SER A 177 1.05 -8.94 5.75
N VAL A 178 1.42 -8.32 4.64
CA VAL A 178 2.83 -8.05 4.29
C VAL A 178 2.97 -6.55 4.08
N PHE A 179 3.89 -5.94 4.80
CA PHE A 179 4.20 -4.52 4.64
C PHE A 179 5.54 -4.36 3.94
N THR A 180 5.54 -3.61 2.86
CA THR A 180 6.72 -3.37 2.04
C THR A 180 7.07 -1.88 2.04
N GLY A 181 8.15 -1.52 2.70
CA GLY A 181 8.69 -0.17 2.74
C GLY A 181 9.64 0.06 1.56
N VAL A 182 9.23 0.89 0.60
CA VAL A 182 10.00 1.20 -0.61
C VAL A 182 10.51 2.63 -0.53
N GLY A 183 11.80 2.80 -0.27
CA GLY A 183 12.44 4.11 -0.19
C GLY A 183 11.98 4.98 0.98
N GLU A 184 11.48 4.36 2.04
CA GLU A 184 11.07 5.06 3.26
C GLU A 184 12.26 5.37 4.17
N ARG A 185 12.06 6.31 5.10
CA ARG A 185 13.09 6.65 6.08
C ARG A 185 13.24 5.52 7.09
N THR A 186 14.47 5.19 7.45
CA THR A 186 14.80 4.19 8.47
C THR A 186 14.06 4.42 9.78
N ARG A 187 13.95 5.68 10.21
CA ARG A 187 13.24 6.05 11.43
C ARG A 187 11.76 5.71 11.35
N GLU A 188 11.08 6.08 10.26
CA GLU A 188 9.65 5.82 10.06
C GLU A 188 9.36 4.32 10.02
N GLY A 189 10.25 3.53 9.39
CA GLY A 189 10.14 2.07 9.38
C GLY A 189 10.31 1.45 10.77
N ASN A 190 11.22 1.98 11.59
CA ASN A 190 11.41 1.52 12.98
C ASN A 190 10.24 1.93 13.88
N ASP A 191 9.74 3.15 13.72
CA ASP A 191 8.57 3.63 14.47
C ASP A 191 7.36 2.73 14.17
N LEU A 192 7.10 2.44 12.88
CA LEU A 192 6.02 1.54 12.46
C LEU A 192 6.16 0.12 13.05
N TYR A 193 7.37 -0.43 13.05
CA TYR A 193 7.62 -1.75 13.66
C TYR A 193 7.25 -1.77 15.16
N ASN A 194 7.68 -0.75 15.89
CA ASN A 194 7.40 -0.65 17.32
C ASN A 194 5.89 -0.45 17.59
N GLU A 195 5.22 0.39 16.80
CA GLU A 195 3.77 0.59 16.88
C GLU A 195 2.99 -0.69 16.58
N MET A 196 3.41 -1.47 15.57
CA MET A 196 2.83 -2.79 15.27
C MET A 196 3.04 -3.80 16.40
N LYS A 197 4.20 -3.74 17.06
CA LYS A 197 4.51 -4.60 18.20
C LYS A 197 3.65 -4.26 19.40
N GLU A 198 3.50 -2.98 19.71
CA GLU A 198 2.68 -2.48 20.82
C GLU A 198 1.19 -2.75 20.62
N SER A 199 0.69 -2.58 19.41
CA SER A 199 -0.71 -2.86 19.05
C SER A 199 -1.03 -4.36 18.90
N GLY A 200 -0.01 -5.24 18.92
CA GLY A 200 -0.16 -6.69 18.83
C GLY A 200 -0.44 -7.24 17.43
N VAL A 201 -0.38 -6.41 16.38
CA VAL A 201 -0.63 -6.84 15.00
C VAL A 201 0.59 -7.46 14.31
N LEU A 202 1.77 -7.28 14.88
CA LEU A 202 3.05 -7.71 14.30
C LEU A 202 3.08 -9.23 14.05
N SER A 203 2.51 -10.04 14.93
CA SER A 203 2.53 -11.51 14.84
C SER A 203 1.85 -12.08 13.57
N LYS A 204 1.04 -11.28 12.91
CA LYS A 204 0.35 -11.63 11.65
C LYS A 204 0.88 -10.85 10.44
N THR A 205 2.03 -10.19 10.60
CA THR A 205 2.59 -9.28 9.59
C THR A 205 4.05 -9.63 9.32
N ALA A 206 4.42 -9.75 8.04
CA ALA A 206 5.80 -9.77 7.59
C ALA A 206 6.18 -8.38 7.08
N LEU A 207 7.39 -7.90 7.42
CA LEU A 207 7.88 -6.59 6.99
C LEU A 207 9.12 -6.76 6.11
N VAL A 208 9.16 -6.03 4.99
CA VAL A 208 10.28 -6.02 4.06
C VAL A 208 10.66 -4.58 3.74
N TYR A 209 11.89 -4.18 4.04
CA TYR A 209 12.33 -2.81 3.87
C TYR A 209 13.47 -2.66 2.87
N GLY A 210 13.30 -1.73 1.92
CA GLY A 210 14.35 -1.14 1.10
C GLY A 210 14.36 0.36 1.33
N GLN A 211 15.29 0.83 2.17
CA GLN A 211 15.25 2.15 2.75
C GLN A 211 15.74 3.25 1.80
N MET A 212 15.49 4.51 2.15
CA MET A 212 15.82 5.68 1.33
C MET A 212 17.32 5.82 1.05
N ASN A 213 18.18 5.38 1.97
CA ASN A 213 19.64 5.44 1.86
C ASN A 213 20.25 4.28 1.06
N GLU A 214 19.45 3.28 0.71
CA GLU A 214 19.91 2.14 -0.09
C GLU A 214 19.96 2.50 -1.58
N PRO A 215 20.81 1.81 -2.36
CA PRO A 215 20.96 2.09 -3.78
C PRO A 215 19.67 1.80 -4.56
N PRO A 216 19.52 2.35 -5.77
CA PRO A 216 18.30 2.18 -6.56
C PRO A 216 17.93 0.72 -6.85
N GLY A 217 18.92 -0.19 -6.97
CA GLY A 217 18.64 -1.61 -7.14
C GLY A 217 17.80 -2.19 -5.99
N ALA A 218 18.13 -1.84 -4.75
CA ALA A 218 17.37 -2.26 -3.57
C ALA A 218 15.92 -1.73 -3.61
N ARG A 219 15.76 -0.44 -3.89
CA ARG A 219 14.44 0.20 -3.94
C ARG A 219 13.57 -0.32 -5.11
N MET A 220 14.19 -0.75 -6.21
CA MET A 220 13.49 -1.36 -7.34
C MET A 220 12.96 -2.77 -7.04
N ARG A 221 13.62 -3.52 -6.16
CA ARG A 221 13.35 -4.96 -5.97
C ARG A 221 12.64 -5.30 -4.67
N VAL A 222 12.72 -4.45 -3.65
CA VAL A 222 12.08 -4.71 -2.35
C VAL A 222 10.56 -4.91 -2.48
N GLY A 223 9.89 -4.20 -3.38
CA GLY A 223 8.47 -4.39 -3.67
C GLY A 223 8.15 -5.82 -4.16
N LEU A 224 9.02 -6.37 -5.01
CA LEU A 224 8.91 -7.75 -5.49
C LEU A 224 9.17 -8.76 -4.39
N SER A 225 10.09 -8.46 -3.48
CA SER A 225 10.40 -9.33 -2.33
C SER A 225 9.18 -9.48 -1.41
N GLY A 226 8.55 -8.39 -1.03
CA GLY A 226 7.32 -8.42 -0.23
C GLY A 226 6.15 -9.07 -0.95
N LEU A 227 5.97 -8.77 -2.23
CA LEU A 227 4.94 -9.41 -3.05
C LEU A 227 5.13 -10.93 -3.11
N THR A 228 6.37 -11.42 -3.26
CA THR A 228 6.66 -12.85 -3.29
C THR A 228 6.33 -13.54 -1.97
N MET A 229 6.57 -12.89 -0.84
CA MET A 229 6.15 -13.42 0.48
C MET A 229 4.62 -13.47 0.57
N ALA A 230 3.91 -12.48 0.06
CA ALA A 230 2.45 -12.46 0.01
C ALA A 230 1.89 -13.57 -0.90
N GLU A 231 2.51 -13.80 -2.04
CA GLU A 231 2.11 -14.86 -2.99
C GLU A 231 2.19 -16.25 -2.39
N TYR A 232 3.16 -16.52 -1.52
CA TYR A 232 3.25 -17.81 -0.84
C TYR A 232 1.98 -18.10 -0.02
N PHE A 233 1.56 -17.13 0.78
CA PHE A 233 0.34 -17.29 1.60
C PHE A 233 -0.93 -17.42 0.74
N ARG A 234 -1.01 -16.69 -0.38
CA ARG A 234 -2.12 -16.83 -1.32
C ARG A 234 -2.12 -18.20 -2.00
N ASP A 235 -0.98 -18.61 -2.58
CA ASP A 235 -0.91 -19.75 -3.51
C ASP A 235 -0.75 -21.09 -2.80
N LYS A 236 -0.04 -21.14 -1.68
CA LYS A 236 0.24 -22.37 -0.91
C LYS A 236 -0.69 -22.56 0.27
N GLU A 237 -1.01 -21.49 0.98
CA GLU A 237 -1.80 -21.58 2.21
C GLU A 237 -3.27 -21.16 1.99
N GLY A 238 -3.62 -20.71 0.79
CA GLY A 238 -4.99 -20.32 0.44
C GLY A 238 -5.52 -19.16 1.27
N GLN A 239 -4.65 -18.24 1.67
CA GLN A 239 -4.98 -17.11 2.54
C GLN A 239 -5.42 -15.88 1.73
N ASP A 240 -6.20 -15.06 2.39
CA ASP A 240 -6.44 -13.68 1.95
C ASP A 240 -5.38 -12.79 2.56
N VAL A 241 -4.53 -12.22 1.71
CA VAL A 241 -3.37 -11.43 2.11
C VAL A 241 -3.60 -9.96 1.85
N LEU A 242 -3.25 -9.12 2.80
CA LEU A 242 -3.22 -7.67 2.63
C LEU A 242 -1.76 -7.24 2.42
N LEU A 243 -1.47 -6.69 1.23
CA LEU A 243 -0.15 -6.22 0.85
C LEU A 243 -0.10 -4.70 0.90
N PHE A 244 0.77 -4.15 1.73
CA PHE A 244 1.06 -2.71 1.76
C PHE A 244 2.35 -2.41 1.01
N ILE A 245 2.33 -1.37 0.18
CA ILE A 245 3.50 -0.85 -0.52
C ILE A 245 3.59 0.65 -0.22
N ASP A 246 4.56 1.04 0.58
CA ASP A 246 4.81 2.43 0.93
C ASP A 246 6.27 2.78 0.61
N ASN A 247 6.55 3.47 -0.45
CA ASN A 247 5.71 4.18 -1.40
C ASN A 247 5.95 3.64 -2.84
N ILE A 248 4.88 3.36 -3.59
CA ILE A 248 5.01 2.81 -4.96
C ILE A 248 5.73 3.78 -5.92
N TYR A 249 5.65 5.09 -5.71
CA TYR A 249 6.40 6.07 -6.51
C TYR A 249 7.92 5.85 -6.42
N ARG A 250 8.43 5.43 -5.26
CA ARG A 250 9.88 5.18 -5.07
C ARG A 250 10.39 4.00 -5.89
N PHE A 251 9.55 3.01 -6.13
CA PHE A 251 9.83 1.92 -7.07
C PHE A 251 10.11 2.48 -8.48
N THR A 252 9.25 3.34 -8.97
CA THR A 252 9.39 3.99 -10.29
C THR A 252 10.61 4.91 -10.34
N GLN A 253 10.80 5.72 -9.31
CA GLN A 253 11.94 6.64 -9.21
C GLN A 253 13.27 5.89 -9.26
N ALA A 254 13.40 4.79 -8.54
CA ALA A 254 14.61 3.96 -8.54
C ALA A 254 14.92 3.42 -9.95
N GLY A 255 13.89 3.00 -10.69
CA GLY A 255 14.03 2.60 -12.10
C GLY A 255 14.56 3.73 -12.99
N SER A 256 14.12 4.96 -12.77
CA SER A 256 14.61 6.12 -13.53
C SER A 256 16.08 6.45 -13.24
N GLU A 257 16.51 6.28 -12.00
CA GLU A 257 17.90 6.55 -11.57
C GLU A 257 18.92 5.66 -12.28
N VAL A 258 18.58 4.41 -12.57
CA VAL A 258 19.50 3.47 -13.25
C VAL A 258 19.32 3.43 -14.76
N SER A 259 18.21 3.94 -15.29
CA SER A 259 17.84 3.77 -16.71
C SER A 259 18.91 4.26 -17.68
N ALA A 260 19.45 5.45 -17.46
CA ALA A 260 20.51 6.02 -18.29
C ALA A 260 21.81 5.20 -18.21
N LEU A 261 22.15 4.69 -17.03
CA LEU A 261 23.34 3.84 -16.82
C LEU A 261 23.21 2.48 -17.51
N LEU A 262 21.99 2.00 -17.71
CA LEU A 262 21.70 0.80 -18.49
C LEU A 262 21.71 1.05 -20.01
N GLY A 263 21.96 2.29 -20.44
CA GLY A 263 22.00 2.66 -21.86
C GLY A 263 20.63 2.86 -22.49
N ARG A 264 19.59 3.09 -21.68
CA ARG A 264 18.24 3.37 -22.18
C ARG A 264 18.04 4.85 -22.43
N MET A 265 17.42 5.22 -23.54
CA MET A 265 17.04 6.62 -23.80
C MET A 265 15.89 7.01 -22.87
N PRO A 266 15.95 8.19 -22.22
CA PRO A 266 14.86 8.64 -21.38
C PRO A 266 13.57 8.91 -22.19
N SER A 267 12.44 8.62 -21.57
CA SER A 267 11.10 8.98 -22.06
C SER A 267 10.65 10.34 -21.51
N ALA A 268 9.35 10.62 -21.56
CA ALA A 268 8.77 11.85 -21.06
C ALA A 268 9.21 12.16 -19.62
N VAL A 269 9.53 13.41 -19.32
CA VAL A 269 9.96 13.92 -17.99
C VAL A 269 11.21 13.21 -17.43
N GLY A 270 11.96 12.48 -18.27
CA GLY A 270 13.19 11.80 -17.86
C GLY A 270 12.97 10.40 -17.28
N TYR A 271 11.76 9.87 -17.29
CA TYR A 271 11.50 8.51 -16.83
C TYR A 271 12.06 7.44 -17.79
N GLN A 272 12.20 6.23 -17.28
CA GLN A 272 12.58 5.07 -18.07
C GLN A 272 11.52 4.73 -19.13
N PRO A 273 11.93 4.28 -20.33
CA PRO A 273 10.98 3.86 -21.38
C PRO A 273 10.20 2.60 -20.99
N THR A 274 10.68 1.85 -20.01
CA THR A 274 10.08 0.61 -19.49
C THR A 274 9.13 0.83 -18.31
N LEU A 275 8.80 2.09 -17.98
CA LEU A 275 7.98 2.45 -16.83
C LEU A 275 6.67 1.65 -16.76
N ALA A 276 5.89 1.65 -17.83
CA ALA A 276 4.60 0.97 -17.86
C ALA A 276 4.76 -0.56 -17.75
N THR A 277 5.79 -1.13 -18.39
CA THR A 277 6.07 -2.57 -18.35
C THR A 277 6.51 -3.01 -16.95
N GLU A 278 7.39 -2.25 -16.31
CA GLU A 278 7.87 -2.54 -14.95
C GLU A 278 6.74 -2.46 -13.93
N MET A 279 5.91 -1.41 -14.02
CA MET A 279 4.73 -1.25 -13.17
C MET A 279 3.72 -2.38 -13.42
N GLY A 280 3.42 -2.70 -14.68
CA GLY A 280 2.52 -3.78 -15.06
C GLY A 280 2.97 -5.14 -14.54
N ALA A 281 4.26 -5.46 -14.67
CA ALA A 281 4.83 -6.71 -14.18
C ALA A 281 4.63 -6.91 -12.66
N LEU A 282 4.69 -5.83 -11.88
CA LEU A 282 4.40 -5.89 -10.44
C LEU A 282 2.89 -5.99 -10.19
N GLN A 283 2.10 -5.12 -10.82
CA GLN A 283 0.67 -4.97 -10.53
C GLN A 283 -0.16 -6.19 -10.95
N GLU A 284 0.16 -6.85 -12.06
CA GLU A 284 -0.57 -8.03 -12.56
C GLU A 284 -0.41 -9.28 -11.67
N ARG A 285 0.60 -9.32 -10.81
CA ARG A 285 0.76 -10.38 -9.81
C ARG A 285 -0.18 -10.22 -8.62
N ILE A 286 -0.68 -9.00 -8.40
CA ILE A 286 -1.61 -8.63 -7.32
C ILE A 286 -3.03 -8.90 -7.79
N THR A 287 -3.58 -10.04 -7.42
CA THR A 287 -4.92 -10.47 -7.86
C THR A 287 -5.48 -11.56 -6.96
N SER A 288 -6.79 -11.81 -7.08
CA SER A 288 -7.44 -12.98 -6.53
C SER A 288 -7.22 -14.20 -7.42
N THR A 289 -7.01 -15.33 -6.79
CA THR A 289 -6.97 -16.65 -7.42
C THR A 289 -8.04 -17.55 -6.81
N LYS A 290 -8.26 -18.72 -7.42
CA LYS A 290 -9.17 -19.75 -6.87
C LYS A 290 -8.74 -20.28 -5.49
N HIS A 291 -7.52 -20.01 -5.07
CA HIS A 291 -6.95 -20.46 -3.80
C HIS A 291 -7.02 -19.40 -2.70
N GLY A 292 -6.73 -18.18 -3.03
CA GLY A 292 -6.68 -17.05 -2.11
C GLY A 292 -6.55 -15.73 -2.84
N SER A 293 -6.39 -14.64 -2.10
CA SER A 293 -6.29 -13.31 -2.69
C SER A 293 -5.12 -12.50 -2.15
N ILE A 294 -4.63 -11.56 -2.95
CA ILE A 294 -3.78 -10.44 -2.50
C ILE A 294 -4.52 -9.15 -2.81
N THR A 295 -4.90 -8.44 -1.76
CA THR A 295 -5.44 -7.07 -1.87
C THR A 295 -4.32 -6.11 -1.51
N SER A 296 -4.01 -5.14 -2.37
CA SER A 296 -2.94 -4.19 -2.08
C SER A 296 -3.45 -2.81 -1.72
N VAL A 297 -2.80 -2.21 -0.72
CA VAL A 297 -2.94 -0.79 -0.38
C VAL A 297 -1.59 -0.14 -0.66
N GLN A 298 -1.55 0.73 -1.65
CA GLN A 298 -0.33 1.32 -2.17
C GLN A 298 -0.34 2.82 -1.86
N ALA A 299 0.60 3.28 -1.04
CA ALA A 299 0.79 4.70 -0.85
C ALA A 299 1.37 5.30 -2.13
N VAL A 300 0.72 6.35 -2.63
CA VAL A 300 1.11 7.02 -3.86
C VAL A 300 1.53 8.45 -3.53
N TYR A 301 2.78 8.78 -3.83
CA TYR A 301 3.27 10.15 -3.82
C TYR A 301 3.06 10.76 -5.20
N VAL A 302 2.51 11.96 -5.23
CA VAL A 302 2.29 12.72 -6.46
C VAL A 302 3.25 13.91 -6.48
N PRO A 303 4.27 13.90 -7.34
CA PRO A 303 5.23 15.01 -7.43
C PRO A 303 4.53 16.33 -7.78
N ALA A 304 4.79 17.38 -7.00
CA ALA A 304 4.21 18.72 -7.20
C ALA A 304 2.67 18.74 -7.31
N ASP A 305 1.98 17.73 -6.75
CA ASP A 305 0.53 17.53 -6.88
C ASP A 305 0.04 17.43 -8.34
N ASP A 306 0.93 17.05 -9.25
CA ASP A 306 0.64 16.89 -10.68
C ASP A 306 0.24 15.44 -11.00
N LEU A 307 -1.06 15.20 -11.11
CA LEU A 307 -1.63 13.89 -11.47
C LEU A 307 -1.33 13.47 -12.91
N THR A 308 -0.82 14.38 -13.75
CA THR A 308 -0.44 14.09 -15.15
C THR A 308 1.00 13.62 -15.29
N ASP A 309 1.79 13.66 -14.20
CA ASP A 309 3.13 13.07 -14.18
C ASP A 309 3.07 11.59 -14.55
N PRO A 310 3.97 11.09 -15.43
CA PRO A 310 3.92 9.72 -15.93
C PRO A 310 3.91 8.63 -14.85
N ALA A 311 4.58 8.82 -13.72
CA ALA A 311 4.66 7.81 -12.67
C ALA A 311 3.32 7.62 -11.94
N PRO A 312 2.69 8.66 -11.33
CA PRO A 312 1.36 8.51 -10.78
C PRO A 312 0.32 8.13 -11.84
N ALA A 313 0.35 8.71 -13.04
CA ALA A 313 -0.60 8.39 -14.11
C ALA A 313 -0.57 6.90 -14.47
N THR A 314 0.61 6.30 -14.59
CA THR A 314 0.76 4.86 -14.84
C THR A 314 0.24 4.03 -13.67
N THR A 315 0.50 4.46 -12.43
CA THR A 315 -0.01 3.78 -11.24
C THR A 315 -1.54 3.81 -11.18
N PHE A 316 -2.14 4.97 -11.44
CA PHE A 316 -3.60 5.14 -11.44
C PHE A 316 -4.34 4.21 -12.40
N ALA A 317 -3.73 3.90 -13.53
CA ALA A 317 -4.32 3.00 -14.52
C ALA A 317 -4.58 1.59 -13.97
N HIS A 318 -3.84 1.17 -12.94
CA HIS A 318 -3.97 -0.13 -12.29
C HIS A 318 -4.89 -0.13 -11.06
N LEU A 319 -5.25 1.03 -10.51
CA LEU A 319 -6.00 1.11 -9.26
C LEU A 319 -7.49 0.83 -9.47
N ASP A 320 -8.07 0.08 -8.53
CA ASP A 320 -9.51 -0.22 -8.46
C ASP A 320 -10.25 0.75 -7.52
N ALA A 321 -9.56 1.28 -6.51
CA ALA A 321 -10.09 2.28 -5.60
C ALA A 321 -9.01 3.28 -5.20
N THR A 322 -9.44 4.47 -4.80
CA THR A 322 -8.58 5.51 -4.24
C THR A 322 -9.14 5.98 -2.91
N THR A 323 -8.29 6.02 -1.89
CA THR A 323 -8.59 6.58 -0.58
C THR A 323 -7.73 7.82 -0.38
N VAL A 324 -8.37 8.98 -0.30
CA VAL A 324 -7.71 10.28 -0.16
C VAL A 324 -7.82 10.76 1.27
N LEU A 325 -6.67 10.96 1.93
CA LEU A 325 -6.59 11.55 3.26
C LEU A 325 -6.39 13.07 3.14
N SER A 326 -7.28 13.84 3.75
CA SER A 326 -7.35 15.30 3.64
C SER A 326 -6.86 15.99 4.90
N ARG A 327 -5.94 16.97 4.75
CA ARG A 327 -5.54 17.86 5.87
C ARG A 327 -6.70 18.73 6.34
N GLY A 328 -7.58 19.12 5.43
CA GLY A 328 -8.77 19.90 5.77
C GLY A 328 -9.68 19.16 6.75
N ILE A 329 -9.90 17.86 6.50
CA ILE A 329 -10.71 17.01 7.38
C ILE A 329 -9.97 16.74 8.70
N ALA A 330 -8.66 16.48 8.65
CA ALA A 330 -7.84 16.30 9.85
C ALA A 330 -7.85 17.54 10.76
N SER A 331 -7.83 18.75 10.17
CA SER A 331 -7.90 20.00 10.92
C SER A 331 -9.23 20.23 11.65
N LEU A 332 -10.30 19.56 11.20
CA LEU A 332 -11.59 19.54 11.89
C LEU A 332 -11.66 18.52 13.04
N GLY A 333 -10.58 17.78 13.26
CA GLY A 333 -10.52 16.72 14.29
C GLY A 333 -11.31 15.47 13.90
N ILE A 334 -11.57 15.25 12.62
CA ILE A 334 -12.29 14.08 12.09
C ILE A 334 -11.26 13.03 11.65
N TYR A 335 -11.28 11.86 12.28
CA TYR A 335 -10.40 10.73 11.98
C TYR A 335 -11.21 9.42 11.87
N PRO A 336 -10.90 8.57 10.86
CA PRO A 336 -9.86 8.76 9.83
C PRO A 336 -10.19 9.96 8.94
N ALA A 337 -9.17 10.71 8.54
CA ALA A 337 -9.31 11.93 7.76
C ALA A 337 -9.53 11.65 6.26
N VAL A 338 -10.32 10.65 5.94
CA VAL A 338 -10.65 10.26 4.55
C VAL A 338 -11.63 11.26 3.96
N ASP A 339 -11.29 11.79 2.79
CA ASP A 339 -12.18 12.69 2.05
C ASP A 339 -13.23 11.87 1.29
N PRO A 340 -14.51 11.99 1.64
CA PRO A 340 -15.59 11.22 1.02
C PRO A 340 -15.96 11.71 -0.39
N LEU A 341 -15.53 12.91 -0.79
CA LEU A 341 -15.79 13.47 -2.12
C LEU A 341 -14.68 13.13 -3.11
N ASP A 342 -13.43 13.08 -2.64
CA ASP A 342 -12.26 12.80 -3.47
C ASP A 342 -11.90 11.31 -3.52
N SER A 343 -12.43 10.50 -2.60
CA SER A 343 -12.23 9.04 -2.58
C SER A 343 -13.22 8.33 -3.49
N THR A 344 -12.74 7.31 -4.21
CA THR A 344 -13.55 6.61 -5.21
C THR A 344 -13.29 5.10 -5.19
N SER A 345 -14.25 4.32 -5.68
CA SER A 345 -14.08 2.89 -5.92
C SER A 345 -14.84 2.44 -7.16
N ARG A 346 -14.21 1.61 -7.99
CA ARG A 346 -14.84 1.04 -9.18
C ARG A 346 -15.95 0.06 -8.84
N ILE A 347 -15.91 -0.57 -7.68
CA ILE A 347 -16.92 -1.53 -7.26
C ILE A 347 -18.14 -0.89 -6.59
N LEU A 348 -18.15 0.43 -6.40
CA LEU A 348 -19.33 1.15 -5.90
C LEU A 348 -20.38 1.29 -7.01
N THR A 349 -20.97 0.17 -7.36
CA THR A 349 -22.04 0.03 -8.36
C THR A 349 -23.16 -0.82 -7.79
N PRO A 350 -24.43 -0.59 -8.19
CA PRO A 350 -25.57 -1.35 -7.67
C PRO A 350 -25.45 -2.86 -7.82
N ASP A 351 -24.76 -3.32 -8.88
CA ASP A 351 -24.59 -4.75 -9.17
C ASP A 351 -23.65 -5.46 -8.20
N VAL A 352 -22.68 -4.74 -7.62
CA VAL A 352 -21.68 -5.29 -6.70
C VAL A 352 -22.06 -5.05 -5.25
N VAL A 353 -22.33 -3.79 -4.89
CA VAL A 353 -22.57 -3.43 -3.48
C VAL A 353 -24.05 -3.54 -3.08
N GLY A 354 -24.95 -3.67 -4.05
CA GLY A 354 -26.39 -3.61 -3.85
C GLY A 354 -26.96 -2.19 -3.94
N ILE A 355 -28.26 -2.11 -4.25
CA ILE A 355 -28.94 -0.84 -4.52
C ILE A 355 -28.92 0.06 -3.28
N GLU A 356 -29.24 -0.47 -2.11
CA GLU A 356 -29.33 0.32 -0.87
C GLU A 356 -27.97 0.96 -0.51
N HIS A 357 -26.89 0.21 -0.54
CA HIS A 357 -25.56 0.73 -0.28
C HIS A 357 -25.19 1.84 -1.28
N TYR A 358 -25.41 1.59 -2.57
CA TYR A 358 -25.10 2.55 -3.62
C TYR A 358 -25.87 3.87 -3.43
N GLU A 359 -27.18 3.80 -3.18
CA GLU A 359 -28.01 4.97 -2.95
C GLU A 359 -27.56 5.77 -1.72
N VAL A 360 -27.32 5.08 -0.57
CA VAL A 360 -26.83 5.76 0.64
C VAL A 360 -25.50 6.45 0.41
N ALA A 361 -24.57 5.81 -0.27
CA ALA A 361 -23.28 6.41 -0.58
C ALA A 361 -23.41 7.66 -1.46
N ARG A 362 -24.28 7.61 -2.48
CA ARG A 362 -24.54 8.74 -3.38
C ARG A 362 -25.27 9.88 -2.68
N ASP A 363 -26.23 9.58 -1.84
CA ASP A 363 -26.95 10.59 -1.06
C ASP A 363 -26.01 11.28 -0.06
N VAL A 364 -25.14 10.54 0.61
CA VAL A 364 -24.08 11.08 1.49
C VAL A 364 -23.15 12.02 0.71
N GLN A 365 -22.66 11.59 -0.45
CA GLN A 365 -21.80 12.44 -1.28
C GLN A 365 -22.54 13.70 -1.76
N SER A 366 -23.78 13.57 -2.16
CA SER A 366 -24.61 14.70 -2.63
C SER A 366 -24.82 15.75 -1.54
N ILE A 367 -25.17 15.32 -0.33
CA ILE A 367 -25.41 16.25 0.79
C ILE A 367 -24.11 16.93 1.25
N LEU A 368 -22.99 16.20 1.25
CA LEU A 368 -21.68 16.77 1.58
C LEU A 368 -21.19 17.75 0.49
N GLN A 369 -21.45 17.46 -0.78
CA GLN A 369 -21.13 18.37 -1.88
C GLN A 369 -21.95 19.66 -1.77
N ARG A 370 -23.25 19.54 -1.51
CA ARG A 370 -24.11 20.71 -1.28
C ARG A 370 -23.62 21.54 -0.09
N TYR A 371 -23.24 20.89 0.99
CA TYR A 371 -22.68 21.58 2.15
C TYR A 371 -21.39 22.33 1.81
N LYS A 372 -20.49 21.73 1.02
CA LYS A 372 -19.26 22.38 0.55
C LYS A 372 -19.58 23.67 -0.24
N GLU A 373 -20.57 23.63 -1.12
CA GLU A 373 -21.03 24.83 -1.87
C GLU A 373 -21.62 25.93 -0.96
N LEU A 374 -22.31 25.52 0.11
CA LEU A 374 -22.90 26.47 1.07
C LEU A 374 -21.88 27.06 2.04
N GLN A 375 -20.71 26.46 2.22
CA GLN A 375 -19.70 26.95 3.17
C GLN A 375 -19.25 28.38 2.88
N ASP A 376 -19.05 28.75 1.60
CA ASP A 376 -18.66 30.09 1.20
C ASP A 376 -19.77 31.11 1.51
N ILE A 377 -21.02 30.73 1.30
CA ILE A 377 -22.19 31.56 1.61
C ILE A 377 -22.28 31.75 3.13
N ILE A 378 -22.12 30.68 3.91
CA ILE A 378 -22.17 30.73 5.37
C ILE A 378 -21.03 31.61 5.92
N ALA A 379 -19.84 31.55 5.35
CA ALA A 379 -18.69 32.33 5.78
C ALA A 379 -18.88 33.86 5.54
N ILE A 380 -19.59 34.23 4.48
CA ILE A 380 -19.79 35.64 4.10
C ILE A 380 -21.07 36.20 4.74
N MET A 381 -22.18 35.47 4.68
CA MET A 381 -23.50 35.97 5.01
C MET A 381 -24.04 35.42 6.34
N GLY A 382 -23.47 34.35 6.86
CA GLY A 382 -23.93 33.67 8.05
C GLY A 382 -25.04 32.62 7.78
N MET A 383 -25.32 31.79 8.80
CA MET A 383 -26.30 30.71 8.72
C MET A 383 -27.76 31.23 8.60
N GLU A 384 -28.02 32.42 9.11
CA GLU A 384 -29.37 32.98 9.16
C GLU A 384 -29.95 33.31 7.77
N GLU A 385 -29.07 33.60 6.81
CA GLU A 385 -29.44 33.94 5.44
C GLU A 385 -29.78 32.71 4.56
N LEU A 386 -29.50 31.49 5.07
CA LEU A 386 -29.86 30.27 4.35
C LEU A 386 -31.37 30.01 4.37
N SER A 387 -31.87 29.38 3.32
CA SER A 387 -33.22 28.82 3.28
C SER A 387 -33.39 27.74 4.36
N GLU A 388 -34.62 27.50 4.82
CA GLU A 388 -34.86 26.43 5.80
C GLU A 388 -34.44 25.05 5.27
N GLU A 389 -34.56 24.83 3.98
CA GLU A 389 -34.09 23.60 3.32
C GLU A 389 -32.56 23.49 3.39
N ASP A 390 -31.82 24.56 3.08
CA ASP A 390 -30.35 24.57 3.17
C ASP A 390 -29.86 24.44 4.63
N LYS A 391 -30.57 25.05 5.60
CA LYS A 391 -30.24 24.85 7.03
C LYS A 391 -30.37 23.39 7.44
N LEU A 392 -31.40 22.71 6.96
CA LEU A 392 -31.57 21.27 7.20
C LEU A 392 -30.45 20.45 6.57
N VAL A 393 -30.09 20.75 5.31
CA VAL A 393 -28.96 20.13 4.61
C VAL A 393 -27.65 20.31 5.40
N VAL A 394 -27.36 21.52 5.85
CA VAL A 394 -26.15 21.82 6.65
C VAL A 394 -26.15 21.04 7.96
N GLY A 395 -27.28 20.97 8.67
CA GLY A 395 -27.42 20.24 9.92
C GLY A 395 -27.12 18.74 9.74
N ARG A 396 -27.71 18.12 8.71
CA ARG A 396 -27.48 16.70 8.38
C ARG A 396 -26.06 16.45 7.88
N ALA A 397 -25.54 17.33 7.01
CA ALA A 397 -24.18 17.21 6.48
C ALA A 397 -23.12 17.23 7.60
N ARG A 398 -23.29 18.10 8.60
CA ARG A 398 -22.38 18.15 9.76
C ARG A 398 -22.45 16.89 10.62
N LYS A 399 -23.64 16.32 10.81
CA LYS A 399 -23.81 15.02 11.49
C LYS A 399 -23.17 13.89 10.72
N ILE A 400 -23.37 13.83 9.40
CA ILE A 400 -22.76 12.86 8.50
C ILE A 400 -21.25 12.97 8.58
N GLN A 401 -20.69 14.16 8.46
CA GLN A 401 -19.26 14.40 8.50
C GLN A 401 -18.64 13.91 9.81
N ARG A 402 -19.28 14.15 10.94
CA ARG A 402 -18.84 13.63 12.25
C ARG A 402 -19.05 12.13 12.39
N PHE A 403 -20.14 11.58 11.85
CA PHE A 403 -20.42 10.15 11.89
C PHE A 403 -19.47 9.32 10.99
N LEU A 404 -18.82 9.93 10.00
CA LEU A 404 -17.73 9.33 9.24
C LEU A 404 -16.49 9.09 10.12
N SER A 405 -16.33 9.81 11.23
CA SER A 405 -15.26 9.53 12.21
C SER A 405 -15.51 8.23 12.96
N GLN A 406 -14.43 7.61 13.41
CA GLN A 406 -14.47 6.33 14.11
C GLN A 406 -13.25 6.17 15.00
N PRO A 407 -13.40 5.71 16.27
CA PRO A 407 -12.26 5.39 17.07
C PRO A 407 -11.61 4.07 16.59
N PHE A 408 -10.28 4.07 16.49
CA PHE A 408 -9.51 2.93 16.04
C PHE A 408 -8.91 2.15 17.22
N THR A 409 -8.90 0.82 17.10
CA THR A 409 -8.30 -0.07 18.10
C THR A 409 -6.81 0.21 18.31
N VAL A 410 -6.09 0.43 17.22
CA VAL A 410 -4.65 0.71 17.27
C VAL A 410 -4.31 2.06 17.89
N ALA A 411 -5.29 2.95 18.02
CA ALA A 411 -5.13 4.27 18.61
C ALA A 411 -5.64 4.38 20.05
N GLU A 412 -6.15 3.32 20.65
CA GLU A 412 -6.75 3.32 22.01
C GLU A 412 -5.82 3.90 23.07
N GLN A 413 -4.54 3.50 23.05
CA GLN A 413 -3.55 3.95 24.04
C GLN A 413 -3.26 5.46 23.95
N PHE A 414 -3.47 6.08 22.79
CA PHE A 414 -3.19 7.50 22.58
C PHE A 414 -4.44 8.37 22.78
N THR A 415 -5.61 7.82 22.43
CA THR A 415 -6.88 8.56 22.46
C THR A 415 -7.69 8.30 23.72
N GLY A 416 -7.45 7.19 24.41
CA GLY A 416 -8.27 6.72 25.54
C GLY A 416 -9.69 6.29 25.13
N MET A 417 -9.95 6.16 23.82
CA MET A 417 -11.23 5.71 23.28
C MET A 417 -11.12 4.27 22.84
N GLU A 418 -12.08 3.44 23.26
CA GLU A 418 -12.18 2.05 22.80
C GLU A 418 -12.47 2.00 21.30
N GLY A 419 -11.68 1.24 20.54
CA GLY A 419 -11.83 1.09 19.09
C GLY A 419 -13.12 0.39 18.71
N ARG A 420 -13.62 0.69 17.52
CA ARG A 420 -14.85 0.13 16.97
C ARG A 420 -14.61 -0.43 15.58
N TYR A 421 -14.94 -1.70 15.42
CA TYR A 421 -15.17 -2.32 14.11
C TYR A 421 -16.65 -2.19 13.79
N VAL A 422 -17.00 -1.60 12.67
CA VAL A 422 -18.40 -1.37 12.30
C VAL A 422 -18.74 -2.20 11.07
N PRO A 423 -19.63 -3.21 11.18
CA PRO A 423 -20.08 -3.98 10.03
C PRO A 423 -20.74 -3.08 8.99
N ILE A 424 -20.56 -3.41 7.72
CA ILE A 424 -21.06 -2.61 6.60
C ILE A 424 -22.58 -2.37 6.66
N LYS A 425 -23.34 -3.36 7.14
CA LYS A 425 -24.80 -3.25 7.32
C LYS A 425 -25.17 -2.16 8.33
N GLU A 426 -24.42 -2.07 9.43
CA GLU A 426 -24.63 -1.04 10.46
C GLU A 426 -24.21 0.33 9.95
N THR A 427 -23.16 0.40 9.13
CA THR A 427 -22.75 1.62 8.46
C THR A 427 -23.86 2.14 7.54
N ILE A 428 -24.39 1.30 6.65
CA ILE A 428 -25.47 1.66 5.73
C ILE A 428 -26.71 2.10 6.50
N ARG A 429 -27.14 1.34 7.51
CA ARG A 429 -28.28 1.67 8.37
C ARG A 429 -28.11 3.03 9.03
N GLY A 430 -26.97 3.28 9.64
CA GLY A 430 -26.70 4.53 10.36
C GLY A 430 -26.77 5.75 9.47
N PHE A 431 -26.12 5.71 8.31
CA PHE A 431 -26.18 6.83 7.36
C PHE A 431 -27.55 7.02 6.75
N ARG A 432 -28.28 5.94 6.45
CA ARG A 432 -29.67 6.03 5.97
C ARG A 432 -30.56 6.74 7.01
N GLU A 433 -30.46 6.38 8.27
CA GLU A 433 -31.25 7.02 9.33
C GLU A 433 -30.95 8.52 9.50
N ILE A 434 -29.71 8.94 9.31
CA ILE A 434 -29.34 10.36 9.34
C ILE A 434 -29.92 11.08 8.10
N LEU A 435 -29.80 10.50 6.92
CA LEU A 435 -30.33 11.05 5.67
C LEU A 435 -31.87 11.20 5.72
N ASP A 436 -32.57 10.22 6.29
CA ASP A 436 -34.02 10.22 6.48
C ASP A 436 -34.47 11.22 7.56
N GLY A 437 -33.57 11.84 8.30
CA GLY A 437 -33.87 12.83 9.32
C GLY A 437 -34.34 12.29 10.66
N LYS A 438 -34.24 10.98 10.90
CA LYS A 438 -34.63 10.37 12.18
C LYS A 438 -33.88 10.94 13.39
N HIS A 439 -32.73 11.51 13.16
CA HIS A 439 -31.86 12.05 14.20
C HIS A 439 -31.62 13.56 14.10
N ASP A 440 -32.51 14.29 13.40
CA ASP A 440 -32.36 15.74 13.21
C ASP A 440 -32.37 16.51 14.53
N ALA A 441 -33.06 16.02 15.56
CA ALA A 441 -33.13 16.64 16.88
C ALA A 441 -31.87 16.42 17.74
N LEU A 442 -31.00 15.48 17.38
CA LEU A 442 -29.81 15.18 18.19
C LEU A 442 -28.66 16.17 17.93
N PRO A 443 -27.83 16.50 18.95
CA PRO A 443 -26.71 17.40 18.77
C PRO A 443 -25.63 16.77 17.88
N GLU A 444 -24.96 17.57 17.07
CA GLU A 444 -23.90 17.14 16.16
C GLU A 444 -22.74 16.42 16.88
N SER A 445 -22.43 16.84 18.11
CA SER A 445 -21.34 16.28 18.92
C SER A 445 -21.54 14.81 19.29
N ALA A 446 -22.79 14.34 19.27
CA ALA A 446 -23.12 12.94 19.56
C ALA A 446 -22.61 11.99 18.49
N PHE A 447 -22.43 12.46 17.26
CA PHE A 447 -22.00 11.65 16.12
C PHE A 447 -20.49 11.53 15.96
N LEU A 448 -19.71 12.28 16.75
CA LEU A 448 -18.25 12.27 16.66
C LEU A 448 -17.65 11.06 17.39
N PHE A 449 -16.77 10.31 16.75
CA PHE A 449 -16.06 9.14 17.32
C PHE A 449 -16.99 8.11 17.96
N VAL A 450 -17.96 7.66 17.21
CA VAL A 450 -18.85 6.55 17.58
C VAL A 450 -18.78 5.46 16.51
N GLY A 451 -19.11 4.23 16.88
CA GLY A 451 -19.22 3.13 15.93
C GLY A 451 -20.55 3.14 15.20
N THR A 452 -21.59 2.63 15.85
CA THR A 452 -22.93 2.52 15.27
C THR A 452 -23.79 3.75 15.56
N ILE A 453 -24.92 3.85 14.86
CA ILE A 453 -25.90 4.93 15.10
C ILE A 453 -26.50 4.84 16.50
N ASP A 454 -26.66 3.64 17.03
CA ASP A 454 -27.18 3.45 18.38
C ASP A 454 -26.25 4.04 19.45
N GLU A 455 -24.94 3.95 19.24
CA GLU A 455 -23.95 4.61 20.12
C GLU A 455 -24.08 6.14 20.08
N ALA A 456 -24.38 6.70 18.89
CA ALA A 456 -24.63 8.14 18.78
C ALA A 456 -25.87 8.57 19.56
N VAL A 457 -26.96 7.79 19.48
CA VAL A 457 -28.19 8.03 20.26
C VAL A 457 -27.92 7.93 21.77
N GLU A 458 -27.18 6.93 22.22
CA GLU A 458 -26.82 6.79 23.63
C GLU A 458 -25.93 7.95 24.12
N LYS A 459 -24.97 8.36 23.26
CA LYS A 459 -24.12 9.51 23.57
C LYS A 459 -24.90 10.81 23.68
N ALA A 460 -25.91 11.01 22.79
CA ALA A 460 -26.80 12.16 22.89
C ALA A 460 -27.56 12.21 24.22
N LYS A 461 -28.10 11.08 24.69
CA LYS A 461 -28.76 10.98 26.00
C LYS A 461 -27.84 11.34 27.15
N LYS A 462 -26.55 10.95 27.08
CA LYS A 462 -25.55 11.30 28.09
C LYS A 462 -25.17 12.78 28.09
N LEU A 463 -25.32 13.45 26.94
CA LEU A 463 -25.09 14.89 26.78
C LEU A 463 -26.31 15.73 27.21
N GLY A 464 -27.41 15.09 27.60
CA GLY A 464 -28.61 15.78 28.08
C GLY A 464 -29.59 16.23 26.98
N ALA A 465 -29.48 15.61 25.81
CA ALA A 465 -30.39 15.86 24.68
C ALA A 465 -31.51 14.84 24.63
#